data_a9742346775438ae58496abb5453f648
#
_entry.id   a9742346775438ae58496abb5453f648
#
_cell.length_a   1.000
_cell.length_b   1.000
_cell.length_c   1.000
_cell.angle_alpha   90.00
_cell.angle_beta   90.00
_cell.angle_gamma   90.00
#
_symmetry.space_group_name_H-M   'P 1'
#
loop_
_entity.id
_entity.type
_entity.pdbx_description
1 polymer ?
#
loop_
_entity_poly.entity_id
_entity_poly.type
_entity_poly.pdbx_seq_one_letter_code
_entity_poly.pdbx_strand_id
1 'polypeptide(L)'
;MEGIEHISVSVNGISMHVAQTGQGPVVLFLHGFPECWYTWRHQMCFLASQGYRAVAPDLRGYGDTTGAPTDDPSKFTSLHVVGDLVALLSVVAADEEKVFVVGHDWGAMMAWALCLYRPDKVKALVNMSVCFTPRNPKSKPLETLRAVYGDDYYICRFQKNTVNTQINKKLHPIGRRSEGACSASSCCQCRFDIWHWLLCKYKEIKLRFLFSWQEGGEIEGEFAVLGTKKVLQCFLTYYNPSPLYLPKKGKLFEGSTDDLPSWLSKNDVDYYTSKFEKTGFTGGINYYRALDLDWELSAAWTGAKVMVPVKFIVGDLDITYNAPGAKEYIHKGGLKRDVPLLEEVVVLEGVGHFIHEEKPHEINTHILNFLHNFSS
;
A
#
# COMPACT_ATOMS: atom_id res chain seq x y z
N MET A 1 -20.10 -10.44 10.07
CA MET A 1 -19.92 -8.99 10.04
C MET A 1 -21.25 -8.33 9.70
N GLU A 2 -22.22 -8.57 10.57
CA GLU A 2 -23.52 -7.92 10.46
C GLU A 2 -23.35 -6.40 10.66
N GLY A 3 -24.04 -5.62 9.82
CA GLY A 3 -24.07 -4.17 9.94
C GLY A 3 -22.98 -3.37 9.22
N ILE A 4 -22.04 -4.00 8.53
CA ILE A 4 -21.09 -3.30 7.65
C ILE A 4 -21.70 -3.19 6.24
N GLU A 5 -21.91 -1.96 5.80
CA GLU A 5 -22.37 -1.62 4.46
C GLU A 5 -21.18 -1.43 3.51
N HIS A 6 -21.36 -1.83 2.26
CA HIS A 6 -20.36 -1.69 1.20
C HIS A 6 -20.91 -0.80 0.09
N ILE A 7 -20.20 0.29 -0.19
CA ILE A 7 -20.55 1.23 -1.26
C ILE A 7 -19.37 1.44 -2.21
N SER A 8 -19.65 1.95 -3.40
CA SER A 8 -18.62 2.41 -4.34
C SER A 8 -18.78 3.90 -4.58
N VAL A 9 -17.68 4.63 -4.44
CA VAL A 9 -17.65 6.08 -4.62
C VAL A 9 -16.70 6.42 -5.77
N SER A 10 -17.18 7.20 -6.75
CA SER A 10 -16.34 7.67 -7.86
C SER A 10 -15.48 8.83 -7.38
N VAL A 11 -14.16 8.66 -7.39
CA VAL A 11 -13.18 9.68 -6.99
C VAL A 11 -12.01 9.69 -7.98
N ASN A 12 -11.67 10.86 -8.52
CA ASN A 12 -10.47 11.07 -9.36
C ASN A 12 -10.23 9.99 -10.45
N GLY A 13 -11.28 9.51 -11.08
CA GLY A 13 -11.21 8.52 -12.17
C GLY A 13 -11.10 7.07 -11.71
N ILE A 14 -11.18 6.79 -10.42
CA ILE A 14 -11.30 5.44 -9.85
C ILE A 14 -12.69 5.24 -9.22
N SER A 15 -13.12 3.99 -9.12
CA SER A 15 -14.29 3.59 -8.33
C SER A 15 -13.79 2.99 -7.03
N MET A 16 -13.80 3.81 -5.97
CA MET A 16 -13.30 3.44 -4.65
C MET A 16 -14.35 2.64 -3.89
N HIS A 17 -14.00 1.43 -3.50
CA HIS A 17 -14.81 0.63 -2.59
C HIS A 17 -14.63 1.15 -1.16
N VAL A 18 -15.73 1.24 -0.43
CA VAL A 18 -15.76 1.72 0.96
C VAL A 18 -16.64 0.80 1.79
N ALA A 19 -16.10 0.28 2.87
CA ALA A 19 -16.85 -0.34 3.94
C ALA A 19 -17.20 0.70 5.00
N GLN A 20 -18.44 0.73 5.45
CA GLN A 20 -18.87 1.69 6.48
C GLN A 20 -19.89 1.07 7.45
N THR A 21 -19.92 1.58 8.68
CA THR A 21 -20.89 1.16 9.68
C THR A 21 -21.03 2.22 10.78
N GLY A 22 -22.16 2.21 11.49
CA GLY A 22 -22.44 3.15 12.57
C GLY A 22 -22.97 4.51 12.09
N GLN A 23 -23.15 5.41 13.05
CA GLN A 23 -23.64 6.79 12.85
C GLN A 23 -22.90 7.72 13.79
N GLY A 24 -22.89 9.03 13.49
CA GLY A 24 -22.20 10.06 14.27
C GLY A 24 -20.91 10.52 13.61
N PRO A 25 -19.96 11.10 14.36
CA PRO A 25 -18.73 11.66 13.80
C PRO A 25 -17.92 10.61 13.02
N VAL A 26 -17.41 11.01 11.85
CA VAL A 26 -16.70 10.10 10.97
C VAL A 26 -15.31 9.80 11.48
N VAL A 27 -14.97 8.50 11.51
CA VAL A 27 -13.61 7.97 11.69
C VAL A 27 -13.19 7.29 10.40
N LEU A 28 -12.21 7.88 9.70
CA LEU A 28 -11.64 7.36 8.47
C LEU A 28 -10.47 6.42 8.80
N PHE A 29 -10.56 5.16 8.35
CA PHE A 29 -9.55 4.13 8.55
C PHE A 29 -8.74 3.88 7.29
N LEU A 30 -7.42 3.95 7.36
CA LEU A 30 -6.50 3.77 6.25
C LEU A 30 -5.62 2.54 6.47
N HIS A 31 -5.80 1.53 5.64
CA HIS A 31 -5.07 0.26 5.71
C HIS A 31 -3.69 0.33 5.04
N GLY A 32 -2.84 -0.66 5.31
CA GLY A 32 -1.51 -0.78 4.73
C GLY A 32 -1.35 -1.89 3.70
N PHE A 33 -0.12 -2.39 3.58
CA PHE A 33 0.25 -3.51 2.71
C PHE A 33 0.64 -4.74 3.55
N PRO A 34 0.22 -5.93 3.20
CA PRO A 34 -0.75 -6.30 2.15
C PRO A 34 -2.17 -6.50 2.72
N GLU A 35 -2.85 -5.39 2.96
CA GLU A 35 -4.15 -5.36 3.62
C GLU A 35 -5.25 -4.82 2.68
N CYS A 36 -6.46 -4.67 3.22
CA CYS A 36 -7.62 -3.97 2.64
C CYS A 36 -8.50 -3.47 3.80
N TRP A 37 -9.67 -2.89 3.51
CA TRP A 37 -10.60 -2.41 4.54
C TRP A 37 -10.84 -3.42 5.68
N TYR A 38 -10.77 -4.72 5.39
CA TYR A 38 -11.09 -5.82 6.30
C TYR A 38 -10.22 -5.87 7.56
N THR A 39 -9.01 -5.36 7.48
CA THR A 39 -8.10 -5.25 8.62
C THR A 39 -8.72 -4.45 9.79
N TRP A 40 -9.62 -3.53 9.45
CA TRP A 40 -10.29 -2.64 10.40
C TRP A 40 -11.61 -3.19 10.99
N ARG A 41 -12.04 -4.40 10.62
CA ARG A 41 -13.33 -4.98 11.00
C ARG A 41 -13.65 -4.92 12.49
N HIS A 42 -12.65 -5.12 13.34
CA HIS A 42 -12.80 -5.07 14.79
C HIS A 42 -12.99 -3.64 15.30
N GLN A 43 -12.18 -2.69 14.81
CA GLN A 43 -12.22 -1.29 15.18
C GLN A 43 -13.53 -0.64 14.70
N MET A 44 -13.94 -0.95 13.47
CA MET A 44 -15.17 -0.43 12.88
C MET A 44 -16.41 -0.82 13.67
N CYS A 45 -16.58 -2.12 13.96
CA CYS A 45 -17.73 -2.60 14.74
C CYS A 45 -17.74 -2.02 16.17
N PHE A 46 -16.55 -1.93 16.80
CA PHE A 46 -16.44 -1.37 18.12
C PHE A 46 -16.82 0.12 18.15
N LEU A 47 -16.21 0.94 17.29
CA LEU A 47 -16.48 2.38 17.28
C LEU A 47 -17.91 2.71 16.85
N ALA A 48 -18.49 1.91 15.96
CA ALA A 48 -19.91 2.03 15.62
C ALA A 48 -20.82 1.84 16.85
N SER A 49 -20.49 0.89 17.75
CA SER A 49 -21.22 0.70 19.01
C SER A 49 -21.01 1.84 20.03
N GLN A 50 -19.99 2.67 19.82
CA GLN A 50 -19.68 3.85 20.64
C GLN A 50 -20.19 5.17 20.04
N GLY A 51 -21.02 5.10 19.01
CA GLY A 51 -21.66 6.28 18.42
C GLY A 51 -20.80 7.03 17.39
N TYR A 52 -19.85 6.35 16.76
CA TYR A 52 -19.08 6.86 15.63
C TYR A 52 -19.48 6.20 14.31
N ARG A 53 -19.31 6.90 13.22
CA ARG A 53 -19.41 6.33 11.88
C ARG A 53 -18.03 5.94 11.39
N ALA A 54 -17.76 4.65 11.33
CA ALA A 54 -16.51 4.08 10.82
C ALA A 54 -16.57 3.97 9.29
N VAL A 55 -15.56 4.49 8.60
CA VAL A 55 -15.43 4.50 7.14
C VAL A 55 -14.04 3.97 6.77
N ALA A 56 -13.98 2.85 6.07
CA ALA A 56 -12.74 2.20 5.67
C ALA A 56 -12.75 1.95 4.15
N PRO A 57 -12.07 2.80 3.35
CA PRO A 57 -11.90 2.55 1.94
C PRO A 57 -10.88 1.44 1.67
N ASP A 58 -11.05 0.70 0.58
CA ASP A 58 -9.93 0.04 -0.08
C ASP A 58 -9.15 1.10 -0.85
N LEU A 59 -7.91 1.33 -0.46
CA LEU A 59 -7.07 2.35 -1.09
C LEU A 59 -6.82 2.01 -2.57
N ARG A 60 -6.42 3.01 -3.35
CA ARG A 60 -6.04 2.88 -4.77
C ARG A 60 -5.16 1.66 -5.01
N GLY A 61 -5.58 0.74 -5.89
CA GLY A 61 -4.86 -0.49 -6.23
C GLY A 61 -5.04 -1.68 -5.29
N TYR A 62 -5.99 -1.59 -4.35
CA TYR A 62 -6.29 -2.65 -3.40
C TYR A 62 -7.77 -3.09 -3.43
N GLY A 63 -8.01 -4.28 -2.94
CA GLY A 63 -9.33 -4.80 -2.60
C GLY A 63 -10.33 -4.77 -3.76
N ASP A 64 -11.47 -4.15 -3.52
CA ASP A 64 -12.53 -3.99 -4.52
C ASP A 64 -12.52 -2.62 -5.21
N THR A 65 -11.54 -1.75 -4.91
CA THR A 65 -11.33 -0.49 -5.64
C THR A 65 -10.82 -0.79 -7.05
N THR A 66 -11.46 -0.17 -8.07
CA THR A 66 -11.17 -0.40 -9.49
C THR A 66 -10.80 0.89 -10.22
N GLY A 67 -10.21 0.75 -11.43
CA GLY A 67 -9.84 1.89 -12.29
C GLY A 67 -8.49 2.53 -11.97
N ALA A 68 -7.76 2.05 -10.94
CA ALA A 68 -6.40 2.52 -10.69
C ALA A 68 -5.44 2.03 -11.79
N PRO A 69 -4.62 2.93 -12.38
CA PRO A 69 -3.67 2.56 -13.44
C PRO A 69 -2.44 1.87 -12.84
N THR A 70 -2.54 0.56 -12.56
CA THR A 70 -1.48 -0.21 -11.90
C THR A 70 -0.22 -0.42 -12.73
N ASP A 71 -0.27 -0.15 -14.02
CA ASP A 71 0.87 -0.13 -14.94
C ASP A 71 1.76 1.12 -14.79
N ASP A 72 1.23 2.19 -14.19
CA ASP A 72 1.93 3.46 -13.96
C ASP A 72 2.14 3.76 -12.45
N PRO A 73 3.31 3.42 -11.86
CA PRO A 73 3.61 3.72 -10.46
C PRO A 73 3.53 5.22 -10.11
N SER A 74 3.68 6.12 -11.08
CA SER A 74 3.62 7.57 -10.82
C SER A 74 2.25 8.02 -10.31
N LYS A 75 1.21 7.20 -10.49
CA LYS A 75 -0.16 7.45 -10.02
C LYS A 75 -0.42 6.97 -8.58
N PHE A 76 0.63 6.53 -7.87
CA PHE A 76 0.53 5.99 -6.50
C PHE A 76 1.29 6.84 -5.48
N THR A 77 1.61 8.09 -5.79
CA THR A 77 2.21 9.03 -4.84
C THR A 77 1.21 9.46 -3.75
N SER A 78 1.73 9.95 -2.63
CA SER A 78 0.89 10.50 -1.54
C SER A 78 -0.06 11.60 -2.02
N LEU A 79 0.34 12.40 -3.01
CA LEU A 79 -0.53 13.43 -3.61
C LEU A 79 -1.76 12.83 -4.29
N HIS A 80 -1.60 11.71 -5.01
CA HIS A 80 -2.72 11.04 -5.65
C HIS A 80 -3.66 10.42 -4.61
N VAL A 81 -3.09 9.71 -3.63
CA VAL A 81 -3.90 9.05 -2.58
C VAL A 81 -4.61 10.07 -1.70
N VAL A 82 -3.93 11.13 -1.27
CA VAL A 82 -4.56 12.22 -0.50
C VAL A 82 -5.65 12.91 -1.34
N GLY A 83 -5.42 13.11 -2.64
CA GLY A 83 -6.44 13.62 -3.55
C GLY A 83 -7.71 12.74 -3.57
N ASP A 84 -7.54 11.41 -3.62
CA ASP A 84 -8.64 10.46 -3.55
C ASP A 84 -9.37 10.54 -2.20
N LEU A 85 -8.63 10.60 -1.09
CA LEU A 85 -9.21 10.71 0.25
C LEU A 85 -10.01 12.00 0.43
N VAL A 86 -9.51 13.13 -0.07
CA VAL A 86 -10.23 14.41 -0.02
C VAL A 86 -11.52 14.35 -0.86
N ALA A 87 -11.45 13.76 -2.05
CA ALA A 87 -12.64 13.55 -2.89
C ALA A 87 -13.63 12.58 -2.23
N LEU A 88 -13.15 11.51 -1.61
CA LEU A 88 -13.99 10.59 -0.82
C LEU A 88 -14.70 11.33 0.31
N LEU A 89 -13.96 12.08 1.13
CA LEU A 89 -14.53 12.82 2.26
C LEU A 89 -15.58 13.85 1.84
N SER A 90 -15.46 14.45 0.66
CA SER A 90 -16.48 15.35 0.13
C SER A 90 -17.81 14.67 -0.18
N VAL A 91 -17.82 13.32 -0.29
CA VAL A 91 -19.02 12.52 -0.51
C VAL A 91 -19.51 11.87 0.78
N VAL A 92 -18.63 11.18 1.51
CA VAL A 92 -19.04 10.38 2.68
C VAL A 92 -19.12 11.20 3.98
N ALA A 93 -18.52 12.38 4.02
CA ALA A 93 -18.49 13.28 5.19
C ALA A 93 -18.75 14.73 4.76
N ALA A 94 -19.70 14.92 3.83
CA ALA A 94 -19.98 16.25 3.25
C ALA A 94 -20.39 17.30 4.28
N ASP A 95 -21.06 16.87 5.35
CA ASP A 95 -21.55 17.74 6.44
C ASP A 95 -20.50 17.94 7.55
N GLU A 96 -19.33 17.29 7.46
CA GLU A 96 -18.27 17.41 8.46
C GLU A 96 -17.11 18.26 7.93
N GLU A 97 -16.75 19.30 8.67
CA GLU A 97 -15.56 20.09 8.34
C GLU A 97 -14.28 19.27 8.47
N LYS A 98 -14.17 18.50 9.55
CA LYS A 98 -13.01 17.65 9.88
C LYS A 98 -13.46 16.30 10.39
N VAL A 99 -12.72 15.26 10.01
CA VAL A 99 -12.93 13.88 10.44
C VAL A 99 -11.79 13.39 11.33
N PHE A 100 -12.03 12.36 12.11
CA PHE A 100 -10.99 11.58 12.75
C PHE A 100 -10.33 10.67 11.74
N VAL A 101 -9.02 10.45 11.89
CA VAL A 101 -8.26 9.55 10.99
C VAL A 101 -7.52 8.52 11.83
N VAL A 102 -7.54 7.27 11.38
CA VAL A 102 -6.79 6.16 11.95
C VAL A 102 -6.02 5.49 10.83
N GLY A 103 -4.70 5.39 10.94
CA GLY A 103 -3.84 4.82 9.89
C GLY A 103 -2.89 3.74 10.41
N HIS A 104 -2.58 2.77 9.55
CA HIS A 104 -1.61 1.72 9.80
C HIS A 104 -0.72 1.52 8.58
N ASP A 105 0.57 1.25 8.75
CA ASP A 105 1.56 0.99 7.69
C ASP A 105 1.53 2.03 6.56
N TRP A 106 1.26 1.67 5.30
CA TRP A 106 1.06 2.64 4.22
C TRP A 106 -0.12 3.56 4.47
N GLY A 107 -1.17 3.07 5.10
CA GLY A 107 -2.28 3.92 5.57
C GLY A 107 -1.81 4.97 6.58
N ALA A 108 -0.85 4.64 7.45
CA ALA A 108 -0.23 5.62 8.34
C ALA A 108 0.59 6.66 7.58
N MET A 109 1.34 6.25 6.54
CA MET A 109 2.06 7.20 5.68
C MET A 109 1.10 8.16 4.96
N MET A 110 -0.01 7.64 4.45
CA MET A 110 -1.05 8.46 3.81
C MET A 110 -1.77 9.38 4.79
N ALA A 111 -1.99 8.92 6.03
CA ALA A 111 -2.55 9.75 7.10
C ALA A 111 -1.61 10.90 7.49
N TRP A 112 -0.30 10.67 7.59
CA TRP A 112 0.69 11.72 7.77
C TRP A 112 0.66 12.74 6.62
N ALA A 113 0.60 12.25 5.37
CA ALA A 113 0.51 13.10 4.20
C ALA A 113 -0.79 13.93 4.18
N LEU A 114 -1.94 13.32 4.54
CA LEU A 114 -3.22 14.02 4.67
C LEU A 114 -3.12 15.13 5.71
N CYS A 115 -2.52 14.88 6.87
CA CYS A 115 -2.31 15.89 7.91
C CYS A 115 -1.37 17.03 7.48
N LEU A 116 -0.39 16.76 6.61
CA LEU A 116 0.50 17.77 6.07
C LEU A 116 -0.15 18.61 4.96
N TYR A 117 -0.85 17.95 4.04
CA TYR A 117 -1.37 18.61 2.83
C TYR A 117 -2.74 19.25 3.06
N ARG A 118 -3.54 18.62 3.94
CA ARG A 118 -4.92 19.03 4.22
C ARG A 118 -5.25 18.94 5.72
N PRO A 119 -4.52 19.68 6.58
CA PRO A 119 -4.81 19.74 8.03
C PRO A 119 -6.22 20.26 8.32
N ASP A 120 -6.82 20.98 7.38
CA ASP A 120 -8.20 21.44 7.42
C ASP A 120 -9.24 20.30 7.39
N LYS A 121 -8.85 19.08 7.00
CA LYS A 121 -9.74 17.91 6.93
C LYS A 121 -9.59 16.95 8.11
N VAL A 122 -8.59 17.14 8.97
CA VAL A 122 -8.28 16.21 10.06
C VAL A 122 -8.54 16.84 11.41
N LYS A 123 -9.41 16.23 12.21
CA LYS A 123 -9.73 16.65 13.58
C LYS A 123 -8.68 16.16 14.56
N ALA A 124 -8.34 14.88 14.51
CA ALA A 124 -7.26 14.25 15.25
C ALA A 124 -6.84 12.96 14.54
N LEU A 125 -5.61 12.49 14.78
CA LEU A 125 -4.99 11.33 14.15
C LEU A 125 -4.53 10.30 15.18
N VAL A 126 -4.99 9.06 15.07
CA VAL A 126 -4.34 7.91 15.68
C VAL A 126 -3.54 7.18 14.61
N ASN A 127 -2.23 7.17 14.74
CA ASN A 127 -1.37 6.54 13.73
C ASN A 127 -0.56 5.39 14.32
N MET A 128 -0.45 4.31 13.55
CA MET A 128 0.11 3.04 14.04
C MET A 128 1.25 2.54 13.18
N SER A 129 2.21 1.92 13.84
CA SER A 129 3.39 1.26 13.28
C SER A 129 4.39 2.24 12.66
N VAL A 130 4.04 3.00 11.62
CA VAL A 130 4.95 3.88 10.89
C VAL A 130 4.91 5.30 11.46
N CYS A 131 5.99 5.73 12.10
CA CYS A 131 6.10 7.09 12.63
C CYS A 131 6.27 8.12 11.50
N PHE A 132 5.95 9.38 11.79
CA PHE A 132 6.21 10.48 10.87
C PHE A 132 7.72 10.57 10.55
N THR A 133 8.04 10.61 9.28
CA THR A 133 9.42 10.79 8.82
C THR A 133 9.49 12.06 7.98
N PRO A 134 10.16 13.13 8.49
CA PRO A 134 10.28 14.38 7.75
C PRO A 134 11.12 14.16 6.47
N ARG A 135 10.75 14.88 5.40
CA ARG A 135 11.49 14.83 4.15
C ARG A 135 12.94 15.27 4.36
N ASN A 136 13.88 14.39 4.04
CA ASN A 136 15.29 14.73 3.99
C ASN A 136 15.63 15.34 2.60
N PRO A 137 15.99 16.63 2.48
CA PRO A 137 16.25 17.22 1.17
C PRO A 137 17.58 16.78 0.54
N LYS A 138 18.45 16.07 1.28
CA LYS A 138 19.81 15.73 0.85
C LYS A 138 19.92 14.37 0.16
N SER A 139 18.97 13.47 0.36
CA SER A 139 19.04 12.10 -0.19
C SER A 139 17.64 11.58 -0.51
N LYS A 140 17.56 10.81 -1.61
CA LYS A 140 16.33 10.10 -1.98
C LYS A 140 16.11 8.90 -1.05
N PRO A 141 14.84 8.54 -0.78
CA PRO A 141 14.49 7.42 0.09
C PRO A 141 15.14 6.09 -0.34
N LEU A 142 15.05 5.74 -1.62
CA LEU A 142 15.57 4.46 -2.12
C LEU A 142 17.11 4.38 -2.08
N GLU A 143 17.80 5.49 -2.31
CA GLU A 143 19.26 5.56 -2.16
C GLU A 143 19.65 5.29 -0.71
N THR A 144 18.98 5.93 0.24
CA THR A 144 19.21 5.73 1.67
C THR A 144 18.93 4.30 2.11
N LEU A 145 17.80 3.73 1.68
CA LEU A 145 17.42 2.35 2.02
C LEU A 145 18.41 1.33 1.48
N ARG A 146 18.89 1.50 0.24
CA ARG A 146 19.93 0.64 -0.32
C ARG A 146 21.27 0.74 0.41
N ALA A 147 21.65 1.94 0.80
CA ALA A 147 22.90 2.17 1.55
C ALA A 147 22.85 1.51 2.93
N VAL A 148 21.68 1.49 3.60
CA VAL A 148 21.50 0.93 4.95
C VAL A 148 21.30 -0.58 4.92
N TYR A 149 20.45 -1.09 4.00
CA TYR A 149 19.96 -2.46 4.03
C TYR A 149 20.42 -3.34 2.86
N GLY A 150 20.93 -2.74 1.76
CA GLY A 150 21.28 -3.47 0.55
C GLY A 150 20.10 -3.75 -0.39
N ASP A 151 20.41 -4.42 -1.52
CA ASP A 151 19.45 -4.63 -2.61
C ASP A 151 18.38 -5.72 -2.31
N ASP A 152 18.67 -6.65 -1.40
CA ASP A 152 17.74 -7.72 -1.02
C ASP A 152 16.70 -7.29 0.02
N TYR A 153 16.80 -6.06 0.53
CA TYR A 153 15.76 -5.48 1.41
C TYR A 153 14.43 -5.38 0.65
N TYR A 154 13.33 -5.77 1.26
CA TYR A 154 12.04 -5.94 0.57
C TYR A 154 11.61 -4.70 -0.22
N ILE A 155 11.77 -3.47 0.31
CA ILE A 155 11.44 -2.23 -0.40
C ILE A 155 12.32 -2.05 -1.65
N CYS A 156 13.59 -2.41 -1.57
CA CYS A 156 14.52 -2.34 -2.71
C CYS A 156 14.19 -3.40 -3.76
N ARG A 157 13.73 -4.58 -3.32
CA ARG A 157 13.27 -5.67 -4.20
C ARG A 157 11.97 -5.35 -4.94
N PHE A 158 11.12 -4.53 -4.36
CA PHE A 158 9.86 -4.09 -4.99
C PHE A 158 10.08 -3.13 -6.15
N GLN A 159 11.26 -2.55 -6.30
CA GLN A 159 11.57 -1.65 -7.40
C GLN A 159 11.66 -2.38 -8.74
N LYS A 160 11.22 -1.73 -9.83
CA LYS A 160 11.46 -2.25 -11.19
C LYS A 160 12.96 -2.20 -11.50
N ASN A 161 13.51 -3.25 -12.09
CA ASN A 161 14.90 -3.25 -12.53
C ASN A 161 15.10 -2.20 -13.63
N THR A 162 15.90 -1.17 -13.36
CA THR A 162 16.23 -0.08 -14.30
C THR A 162 17.00 -0.56 -15.55
N VAL A 163 17.59 -1.76 -15.50
CA VAL A 163 18.33 -2.34 -16.64
C VAL A 163 17.42 -2.55 -17.86
N ASN A 164 16.15 -2.98 -17.66
CA ASN A 164 15.22 -3.18 -18.77
C ASN A 164 14.67 -1.86 -19.35
N THR A 165 14.63 -0.79 -18.57
CA THR A 165 14.13 0.52 -19.04
C THR A 165 15.12 1.21 -19.98
N GLN A 166 16.42 0.95 -19.86
CA GLN A 166 17.44 1.49 -20.77
C GLN A 166 17.50 0.71 -22.09
N ILE A 167 17.23 -0.59 -22.08
CA ILE A 167 17.17 -1.41 -23.30
C ILE A 167 15.94 -1.01 -24.14
N ASN A 168 14.78 -0.81 -23.51
CA ASN A 168 13.56 -0.38 -24.21
C ASN A 168 13.66 1.07 -24.74
N LYS A 169 14.41 1.98 -24.09
CA LYS A 169 14.69 3.32 -24.63
C LYS A 169 15.70 3.32 -25.79
N LYS A 170 16.55 2.30 -25.93
CA LYS A 170 17.50 2.16 -27.05
C LYS A 170 16.91 1.42 -28.25
N LEU A 171 15.73 0.81 -28.14
CA LEU A 171 15.07 0.04 -29.20
C LEU A 171 14.00 0.82 -29.99
N HIS A 172 13.87 2.14 -29.84
CA HIS A 172 13.12 3.02 -30.73
C HIS A 172 14.00 4.22 -31.11
N PRO A 173 14.13 4.57 -32.40
CA PRO A 173 13.39 4.13 -33.60
C PRO A 173 14.30 3.74 -34.77
N ILE A 174 14.01 2.66 -35.44
CA ILE A 174 14.48 2.48 -36.83
C ILE A 174 13.27 2.73 -37.76
N GLY A 175 13.44 3.74 -38.56
CA GLY A 175 12.62 4.37 -39.53
C GLY A 175 11.49 3.56 -40.18
N ARG A 176 10.35 4.22 -40.32
CA ARG A 176 9.39 3.96 -41.38
C ARG A 176 10.11 4.03 -42.75
N ARG A 177 10.22 2.91 -43.44
CA ARG A 177 10.43 2.91 -44.87
C ARG A 177 9.09 2.73 -45.56
N SER A 178 8.87 3.60 -46.51
CA SER A 178 7.76 3.73 -47.44
C SER A 178 7.30 2.40 -48.03
N GLU A 179 5.99 2.21 -48.05
CA GLU A 179 5.30 1.22 -48.86
C GLU A 179 5.57 1.45 -50.35
N GLY A 180 6.30 0.53 -50.95
CA GLY A 180 6.39 0.42 -52.41
C GLY A 180 5.46 -0.72 -52.85
N ALA A 181 4.44 -0.36 -53.62
CA ALA A 181 3.54 -1.29 -54.28
C ALA A 181 4.30 -2.32 -55.10
N CYS A 182 4.04 -3.60 -54.92
CA CYS A 182 4.45 -4.65 -55.84
C CYS A 182 3.23 -5.40 -56.35
N SER A 183 3.07 -5.38 -57.66
CA SER A 183 2.00 -5.98 -58.46
C SER A 183 2.01 -7.50 -58.40
N ALA A 184 0.80 -8.07 -58.45
CA ALA A 184 0.54 -9.48 -58.57
C ALA A 184 1.03 -10.08 -59.89
N SER A 185 1.78 -11.17 -59.81
CA SER A 185 1.67 -12.30 -60.74
C SER A 185 2.40 -13.54 -60.23
N SER A 186 1.62 -14.62 -60.17
CA SER A 186 1.99 -16.04 -60.23
C SER A 186 3.06 -16.65 -59.29
N CYS A 187 2.69 -17.50 -58.39
CA CYS A 187 2.90 -18.95 -58.52
C CYS A 187 2.50 -19.72 -57.28
N CYS A 188 1.96 -20.87 -57.54
CA CYS A 188 1.60 -22.03 -56.74
C CYS A 188 2.36 -22.26 -55.41
N GLN A 189 1.57 -22.88 -54.49
CA GLN A 189 2.01 -23.71 -53.36
C GLN A 189 1.69 -23.20 -51.98
N CYS A 190 0.41 -22.88 -51.71
CA CYS A 190 -0.13 -22.70 -50.38
C CYS A 190 -0.81 -23.99 -49.86
N ARG A 191 -0.01 -24.92 -49.39
CA ARG A 191 -0.52 -26.06 -48.60
C ARG A 191 0.26 -26.35 -47.32
N PHE A 192 1.07 -25.37 -46.84
CA PHE A 192 1.88 -25.52 -45.64
C PHE A 192 1.54 -24.50 -44.54
N ASP A 193 0.50 -23.63 -44.70
CA ASP A 193 0.42 -22.42 -43.91
C ASP A 193 -0.45 -22.49 -42.64
N ILE A 194 -1.37 -23.46 -42.51
CA ILE A 194 -2.26 -23.48 -41.33
C ILE A 194 -1.50 -23.93 -40.07
N TRP A 195 -0.61 -24.92 -40.20
CA TRP A 195 0.20 -25.38 -39.08
C TRP A 195 1.31 -24.41 -38.72
N HIS A 196 1.89 -23.74 -39.69
CA HIS A 196 2.88 -22.70 -39.44
C HIS A 196 2.25 -21.44 -38.80
N TRP A 197 1.06 -21.06 -39.27
CA TRP A 197 0.27 -19.94 -38.71
C TRP A 197 -0.23 -20.27 -37.30
N LEU A 198 -0.69 -21.48 -37.02
CA LEU A 198 -1.06 -21.95 -35.68
C LEU A 198 0.15 -22.02 -34.75
N LEU A 199 1.30 -22.49 -35.24
CA LEU A 199 2.55 -22.49 -34.46
C LEU A 199 3.10 -21.08 -34.20
N CYS A 200 2.99 -20.18 -35.16
CA CYS A 200 3.33 -18.77 -34.94
C CYS A 200 2.36 -18.10 -33.97
N LYS A 201 1.04 -18.31 -34.10
CA LYS A 201 0.05 -17.82 -33.13
C LYS A 201 0.22 -18.46 -31.75
N TYR A 202 0.54 -19.75 -31.68
CA TYR A 202 0.80 -20.40 -30.40
C TYR A 202 2.11 -19.91 -29.77
N LYS A 203 3.14 -19.61 -30.57
CA LYS A 203 4.35 -18.93 -30.12
C LYS A 203 4.08 -17.47 -29.73
N GLU A 204 3.27 -16.72 -30.49
CA GLU A 204 2.86 -15.36 -30.11
C GLU A 204 1.99 -15.33 -28.87
N ILE A 205 1.06 -16.26 -28.73
CA ILE A 205 0.24 -16.38 -27.50
C ILE A 205 1.12 -16.82 -26.33
N LYS A 206 2.04 -17.77 -26.52
CA LYS A 206 2.98 -18.19 -25.48
C LYS A 206 4.02 -17.11 -25.17
N LEU A 207 4.47 -16.35 -26.17
CA LEU A 207 5.30 -15.15 -25.99
C LEU A 207 4.49 -14.00 -25.34
N ARG A 208 3.23 -13.74 -25.75
CA ARG A 208 2.38 -12.75 -25.05
C ARG A 208 2.08 -13.18 -23.62
N PHE A 209 1.84 -14.46 -23.34
CA PHE A 209 1.74 -14.96 -21.97
C PHE A 209 3.08 -14.81 -21.22
N LEU A 210 4.20 -15.18 -21.81
CA LEU A 210 5.54 -14.99 -21.23
C LEU A 210 5.90 -13.49 -21.10
N PHE A 211 5.49 -12.64 -22.06
CA PHE A 211 5.72 -11.19 -22.00
C PHE A 211 4.72 -10.45 -21.10
N SER A 212 3.49 -10.94 -20.92
CA SER A 212 2.58 -10.36 -19.91
C SER A 212 3.05 -10.64 -18.48
N TRP A 213 3.81 -11.71 -18.27
CA TRP A 213 4.50 -12.01 -17.01
C TRP A 213 5.76 -11.15 -16.80
N GLN A 214 6.25 -10.47 -17.84
CA GLN A 214 7.41 -9.58 -17.79
C GLN A 214 7.07 -8.09 -17.64
N GLU A 215 5.80 -7.70 -17.73
CA GLU A 215 5.35 -6.32 -17.46
C GLU A 215 5.10 -6.05 -15.97
N GLY A 216 4.86 -7.06 -15.15
CA GLY A 216 5.04 -7.03 -13.70
C GLY A 216 6.53 -6.94 -13.35
N GLY A 217 6.91 -6.33 -12.21
CA GLY A 217 8.28 -6.38 -11.74
C GLY A 217 8.74 -7.81 -11.45
N GLU A 218 10.04 -8.02 -11.26
CA GLU A 218 10.64 -9.33 -10.96
C GLU A 218 9.94 -10.01 -9.76
N ILE A 219 9.60 -9.23 -8.73
CA ILE A 219 9.03 -9.74 -7.49
C ILE A 219 7.60 -10.26 -7.65
N GLU A 220 6.76 -9.65 -8.50
CA GLU A 220 5.40 -10.15 -8.76
C GLU A 220 5.44 -11.51 -9.45
N GLY A 221 6.43 -11.74 -10.34
CA GLY A 221 6.66 -13.05 -10.95
C GLY A 221 7.05 -14.11 -9.91
N GLU A 222 7.90 -13.77 -8.95
CA GLU A 222 8.30 -14.65 -7.86
C GLU A 222 7.11 -14.95 -6.93
N PHE A 223 6.28 -13.94 -6.62
CA PHE A 223 5.06 -14.11 -5.83
C PHE A 223 4.03 -15.01 -6.53
N ALA A 224 3.90 -14.88 -7.86
CA ALA A 224 3.01 -15.75 -8.63
C ALA A 224 3.43 -17.22 -8.58
N VAL A 225 4.75 -17.51 -8.58
CA VAL A 225 5.28 -18.86 -8.42
C VAL A 225 5.01 -19.42 -7.02
N LEU A 226 5.15 -18.58 -5.98
CA LEU A 226 4.91 -18.99 -4.60
C LEU A 226 3.42 -19.18 -4.29
N GLY A 227 2.57 -18.46 -5.00
CA GLY A 227 1.12 -18.42 -4.82
C GLY A 227 0.65 -17.34 -3.82
N THR A 228 -0.45 -16.67 -4.17
CA THR A 228 -0.99 -15.51 -3.44
C THR A 228 -1.19 -15.79 -1.95
N LYS A 229 -1.80 -16.93 -1.62
CA LYS A 229 -2.08 -17.31 -0.23
C LYS A 229 -0.80 -17.43 0.61
N LYS A 230 0.23 -18.08 0.08
CA LYS A 230 1.50 -18.28 0.80
C LYS A 230 2.22 -16.95 0.99
N VAL A 231 2.23 -16.07 -0.02
CA VAL A 231 2.81 -14.73 0.08
C VAL A 231 2.13 -13.93 1.20
N LEU A 232 0.79 -13.92 1.22
CA LEU A 232 0.02 -13.23 2.26
C LEU A 232 0.29 -13.79 3.65
N GLN A 233 0.29 -15.11 3.82
CA GLN A 233 0.65 -15.74 5.08
C GLN A 233 2.02 -15.29 5.56
N CYS A 234 3.03 -15.30 4.69
CA CYS A 234 4.39 -14.92 5.05
C CYS A 234 4.50 -13.45 5.48
N PHE A 235 3.79 -12.53 4.85
CA PHE A 235 3.77 -11.13 5.27
C PHE A 235 2.99 -10.94 6.57
N LEU A 236 1.76 -11.45 6.65
CA LEU A 236 0.89 -11.25 7.80
C LEU A 236 1.41 -11.93 9.08
N THR A 237 2.18 -13.01 8.95
CA THR A 237 2.78 -13.70 10.08
C THR A 237 4.24 -13.34 10.34
N TYR A 238 4.77 -12.31 9.65
CA TYR A 238 6.14 -11.87 9.89
C TYR A 238 6.26 -11.20 11.25
N TYR A 239 6.86 -11.92 12.19
CA TYR A 239 6.96 -11.55 13.61
C TYR A 239 8.42 -11.43 14.04
N ASN A 240 9.24 -10.79 13.21
CA ASN A 240 10.66 -10.61 13.49
C ASN A 240 10.98 -9.11 13.46
N PRO A 241 11.55 -8.53 14.54
CA PRO A 241 11.93 -7.12 14.58
C PRO A 241 13.09 -6.76 13.66
N SER A 242 13.75 -7.76 13.04
CA SER A 242 14.80 -7.53 12.06
C SER A 242 14.24 -7.12 10.70
N PRO A 243 15.04 -6.41 9.85
CA PRO A 243 14.61 -6.05 8.50
C PRO A 243 14.21 -7.27 7.67
N LEU A 244 13.12 -7.14 6.89
CA LEU A 244 12.66 -8.20 5.99
C LEU A 244 13.52 -8.21 4.71
N TYR A 245 14.17 -9.34 4.44
CA TYR A 245 14.93 -9.57 3.21
C TYR A 245 14.23 -10.57 2.29
N LEU A 246 14.23 -10.25 1.01
CA LEU A 246 13.70 -11.11 -0.07
C LEU A 246 14.84 -11.39 -1.08
N PRO A 247 15.74 -12.34 -0.80
CA PRO A 247 16.94 -12.56 -1.60
C PRO A 247 16.58 -13.02 -3.03
N LYS A 248 17.32 -12.51 -4.03
CA LYS A 248 17.17 -12.93 -5.44
C LYS A 248 17.57 -14.37 -5.69
N LYS A 249 18.51 -14.89 -4.90
CA LYS A 249 18.96 -16.28 -4.93
C LYS A 249 18.60 -16.92 -3.61
N GLY A 250 17.75 -17.92 -3.67
CA GLY A 250 17.25 -18.62 -2.49
C GLY A 250 15.74 -18.75 -2.52
N LYS A 251 15.16 -19.18 -1.41
CA LYS A 251 13.70 -19.26 -1.27
C LYS A 251 13.23 -17.97 -0.62
N LEU A 252 12.27 -17.31 -1.25
CA LEU A 252 11.52 -16.23 -0.60
C LEU A 252 10.89 -16.78 0.69
N PHE A 253 11.00 -15.98 1.75
CA PHE A 253 10.44 -16.34 3.07
C PHE A 253 10.97 -17.68 3.62
N GLU A 254 12.26 -17.97 3.43
CA GLU A 254 12.88 -19.17 4.00
C GLU A 254 12.71 -19.18 5.52
N GLY A 255 12.25 -20.32 6.06
CA GLY A 255 11.96 -20.47 7.49
C GLY A 255 10.57 -20.00 7.94
N SER A 256 9.71 -19.48 7.04
CA SER A 256 8.32 -19.21 7.39
C SER A 256 7.56 -20.50 7.68
N THR A 257 6.79 -20.52 8.78
CA THR A 257 5.90 -21.63 9.11
C THR A 257 4.55 -21.48 8.40
N ASP A 258 3.80 -22.59 8.33
CA ASP A 258 2.39 -22.56 7.89
C ASP A 258 1.44 -22.30 9.06
N ASP A 259 1.97 -22.24 10.29
CA ASP A 259 1.20 -21.99 11.49
C ASP A 259 0.73 -20.53 11.54
N LEU A 260 -0.55 -20.35 11.83
CA LEU A 260 -1.14 -19.03 11.99
C LEU A 260 -1.14 -18.63 13.46
N PRO A 261 -0.82 -17.38 13.79
CA PRO A 261 -0.96 -16.87 15.15
C PRO A 261 -2.45 -16.83 15.54
N SER A 262 -2.73 -16.82 16.83
CA SER A 262 -4.11 -16.92 17.37
C SER A 262 -5.04 -15.78 16.89
N TRP A 263 -4.51 -14.65 16.50
CA TRP A 263 -5.27 -13.50 16.02
C TRP A 263 -5.63 -13.57 14.52
N LEU A 264 -4.97 -14.44 13.73
CA LEU A 264 -5.18 -14.59 12.29
C LEU A 264 -5.78 -15.96 11.98
N SER A 265 -7.06 -16.00 11.67
CA SER A 265 -7.72 -17.26 11.32
C SER A 265 -7.48 -17.65 9.86
N LYS A 266 -7.72 -18.92 9.54
CA LYS A 266 -7.69 -19.41 8.16
C LYS A 266 -8.71 -18.64 7.28
N ASN A 267 -9.88 -18.29 7.82
CA ASN A 267 -10.88 -17.54 7.09
C ASN A 267 -10.42 -16.11 6.77
N ASP A 268 -9.65 -15.47 7.67
CA ASP A 268 -9.06 -14.15 7.42
C ASP A 268 -8.06 -14.22 6.27
N VAL A 269 -7.17 -15.23 6.29
CA VAL A 269 -6.21 -15.46 5.20
C VAL A 269 -6.93 -15.74 3.88
N ASP A 270 -7.99 -16.56 3.88
CA ASP A 270 -8.77 -16.86 2.68
C ASP A 270 -9.48 -15.60 2.16
N TYR A 271 -9.96 -14.73 3.04
CA TYR A 271 -10.55 -13.44 2.67
C TYR A 271 -9.53 -12.53 1.96
N TYR A 272 -8.37 -12.29 2.58
CA TYR A 272 -7.28 -11.52 1.95
C TYR A 272 -6.86 -12.14 0.62
N THR A 273 -6.69 -13.48 0.58
CA THR A 273 -6.32 -14.20 -0.64
C THR A 273 -7.31 -13.92 -1.77
N SER A 274 -8.61 -13.97 -1.50
CA SER A 274 -9.64 -13.69 -2.51
C SER A 274 -9.56 -12.28 -3.10
N LYS A 275 -9.10 -11.29 -2.33
CA LYS A 275 -8.91 -9.91 -2.79
C LYS A 275 -7.65 -9.78 -3.65
N PHE A 276 -6.53 -10.34 -3.16
CA PHE A 276 -5.25 -10.26 -3.88
C PHE A 276 -5.16 -11.19 -5.11
N GLU A 277 -5.92 -12.28 -5.19
CA GLU A 277 -6.08 -13.05 -6.43
C GLU A 277 -6.75 -12.24 -7.53
N LYS A 278 -7.65 -11.33 -7.16
CA LYS A 278 -8.35 -10.44 -8.09
C LYS A 278 -7.48 -9.26 -8.54
N THR A 279 -6.78 -8.60 -7.62
CA THR A 279 -6.01 -7.36 -7.89
C THR A 279 -4.53 -7.59 -8.18
N GLY A 280 -3.97 -8.73 -7.76
CA GLY A 280 -2.53 -8.94 -7.68
C GLY A 280 -1.88 -8.05 -6.61
N PHE A 281 -0.54 -8.06 -6.57
CA PHE A 281 0.25 -7.27 -5.63
C PHE A 281 0.75 -5.94 -6.23
N THR A 282 0.64 -5.76 -7.56
CA THR A 282 1.24 -4.62 -8.28
C THR A 282 0.74 -3.28 -7.77
N GLY A 283 -0.58 -3.16 -7.51
CA GLY A 283 -1.16 -1.93 -6.96
C GLY A 283 -0.53 -1.53 -5.64
N GLY A 284 -0.44 -2.46 -4.68
CA GLY A 284 0.19 -2.22 -3.39
C GLY A 284 1.70 -1.97 -3.49
N ILE A 285 2.40 -2.70 -4.35
CA ILE A 285 3.84 -2.51 -4.58
C ILE A 285 4.15 -1.14 -5.21
N ASN A 286 3.23 -0.56 -5.98
CA ASN A 286 3.44 0.74 -6.60
C ASN A 286 3.59 1.89 -5.59
N TYR A 287 3.07 1.79 -4.39
CA TYR A 287 3.33 2.75 -3.31
C TYR A 287 4.85 2.82 -3.00
N TYR A 288 5.50 1.68 -2.93
CA TYR A 288 6.96 1.60 -2.73
C TYR A 288 7.73 2.09 -3.96
N ARG A 289 7.23 1.85 -5.18
CA ARG A 289 7.85 2.31 -6.44
C ARG A 289 7.74 3.81 -6.62
N ALA A 290 6.73 4.43 -6.02
CA ALA A 290 6.52 5.87 -6.07
C ALA A 290 7.37 6.67 -5.07
N LEU A 291 8.09 6.04 -4.14
CA LEU A 291 8.80 6.70 -3.03
C LEU A 291 9.72 7.86 -3.47
N ASP A 292 10.55 7.66 -4.49
CA ASP A 292 11.47 8.69 -4.95
C ASP A 292 10.75 9.83 -5.68
N LEU A 293 9.70 9.51 -6.45
CA LEU A 293 8.85 10.53 -7.08
C LEU A 293 8.05 11.31 -6.04
N ASP A 294 7.53 10.62 -5.05
CA ASP A 294 6.81 11.26 -3.94
C ASP A 294 7.72 12.23 -3.15
N TRP A 295 8.96 11.83 -2.93
CA TRP A 295 9.99 12.69 -2.35
C TRP A 295 10.26 13.93 -3.23
N GLU A 296 10.29 13.79 -4.56
CA GLU A 296 10.45 14.93 -5.47
C GLU A 296 9.25 15.88 -5.40
N LEU A 297 8.03 15.34 -5.50
CA LEU A 297 6.79 16.12 -5.53
C LEU A 297 6.47 16.79 -4.19
N SER A 298 6.88 16.20 -3.07
CA SER A 298 6.67 16.74 -1.72
C SER A 298 7.70 17.79 -1.30
N ALA A 299 8.54 18.31 -2.21
CA ALA A 299 9.60 19.26 -1.91
C ALA A 299 9.11 20.55 -1.21
N ALA A 300 7.91 21.00 -1.52
CA ALA A 300 7.30 22.18 -0.90
C ALA A 300 7.01 22.01 0.61
N TRP A 301 6.91 20.77 1.09
CA TRP A 301 6.69 20.45 2.52
C TRP A 301 7.99 20.11 3.27
N THR A 302 9.16 20.41 2.70
CA THR A 302 10.43 20.24 3.43
C THR A 302 10.45 21.11 4.68
N GLY A 303 10.61 20.46 5.85
CA GLY A 303 10.59 21.15 7.15
C GLY A 303 9.17 21.48 7.68
N ALA A 304 8.12 21.12 6.95
CA ALA A 304 6.75 21.26 7.44
C ALA A 304 6.49 20.30 8.62
N LYS A 305 5.62 20.75 9.54
CA LYS A 305 5.25 20.00 10.73
C LYS A 305 3.81 19.53 10.65
N VAL A 306 3.52 18.41 11.28
CA VAL A 306 2.15 17.91 11.42
C VAL A 306 1.47 18.70 12.56
N MET A 307 0.49 19.54 12.21
CA MET A 307 -0.17 20.48 13.11
C MET A 307 -1.60 20.05 13.47
N VAL A 308 -1.81 18.76 13.68
CA VAL A 308 -3.05 18.15 14.21
C VAL A 308 -2.74 17.37 15.48
N PRO A 309 -3.69 17.20 16.42
CA PRO A 309 -3.50 16.33 17.57
C PRO A 309 -3.23 14.90 17.14
N VAL A 310 -2.21 14.25 17.71
CA VAL A 310 -1.78 12.91 17.34
C VAL A 310 -1.56 12.00 18.55
N LYS A 311 -2.04 10.76 18.45
CA LYS A 311 -1.61 9.63 19.24
C LYS A 311 -0.87 8.66 18.32
N PHE A 312 0.35 8.27 18.72
CA PHE A 312 1.14 7.29 17.98
C PHE A 312 1.24 5.98 18.77
N ILE A 313 0.97 4.84 18.12
CA ILE A 313 0.99 3.52 18.75
C ILE A 313 1.86 2.58 17.92
N VAL A 314 2.72 1.80 18.56
CA VAL A 314 3.63 0.87 17.87
C VAL A 314 3.90 -0.37 18.73
N GLY A 315 4.09 -1.53 18.09
CA GLY A 315 4.55 -2.74 18.75
C GLY A 315 6.08 -2.71 18.95
N ASP A 316 6.58 -3.24 20.04
CA ASP A 316 8.03 -3.29 20.31
C ASP A 316 8.78 -4.27 19.40
N LEU A 317 8.06 -5.22 18.77
CA LEU A 317 8.57 -6.17 17.80
C LEU A 317 8.32 -5.72 16.34
N ASP A 318 7.72 -4.55 16.11
CA ASP A 318 7.50 -4.01 14.78
C ASP A 318 8.83 -3.69 14.08
N ILE A 319 8.97 -4.11 12.81
CA ILE A 319 10.16 -3.85 11.98
C ILE A 319 10.43 -2.35 11.80
N THR A 320 9.37 -1.53 11.78
CA THR A 320 9.48 -0.07 11.61
C THR A 320 9.99 0.60 12.87
N TYR A 321 9.58 0.14 14.03
CA TYR A 321 10.06 0.60 15.33
C TYR A 321 11.51 0.19 15.60
N ASN A 322 11.93 -0.97 15.09
CA ASN A 322 13.29 -1.49 15.19
C ASN A 322 14.22 -1.04 14.06
N ALA A 323 13.73 -0.21 13.14
CA ALA A 323 14.56 0.40 12.11
C ALA A 323 15.65 1.29 12.73
N PRO A 324 16.86 1.37 12.15
CA PRO A 324 17.96 2.18 12.69
C PRO A 324 17.56 3.64 12.93
N GLY A 325 17.71 4.10 14.16
CA GLY A 325 17.39 5.46 14.58
C GLY A 325 15.91 5.74 14.88
N ALA A 326 14.99 4.78 14.64
CA ALA A 326 13.56 4.99 14.86
C ALA A 326 13.23 5.22 16.34
N LYS A 327 13.73 4.38 17.24
CA LYS A 327 13.50 4.51 18.68
C LYS A 327 14.05 5.84 19.23
N GLU A 328 15.24 6.23 18.80
CA GLU A 328 15.84 7.51 19.15
C GLU A 328 14.97 8.68 18.68
N TYR A 329 14.52 8.63 17.43
CA TYR A 329 13.66 9.67 16.86
C TYR A 329 12.34 9.78 17.62
N ILE A 330 11.69 8.66 17.91
CA ILE A 330 10.41 8.61 18.62
C ILE A 330 10.54 9.13 20.06
N HIS A 331 11.53 8.63 20.81
CA HIS A 331 11.59 8.86 22.27
C HIS A 331 12.51 10.02 22.70
N LYS A 332 13.46 10.44 21.87
CA LYS A 332 14.37 11.56 22.21
C LYS A 332 13.95 12.92 21.63
N GLY A 333 12.64 13.08 21.39
CA GLY A 333 12.04 14.37 21.03
C GLY A 333 12.03 14.69 19.54
N GLY A 334 12.55 13.82 18.66
CA GLY A 334 12.49 14.01 17.22
C GLY A 334 11.07 14.05 16.70
N LEU A 335 10.28 13.03 17.05
CA LEU A 335 8.87 12.96 16.65
C LEU A 335 8.07 14.16 17.21
N LYS A 336 8.25 14.51 18.49
CA LYS A 336 7.57 15.66 19.13
C LYS A 336 7.95 17.00 18.49
N ARG A 337 9.19 17.15 18.01
CA ARG A 337 9.65 18.34 17.28
C ARG A 337 8.90 18.52 15.97
N ASP A 338 8.67 17.42 15.24
CA ASP A 338 8.10 17.42 13.89
C ASP A 338 6.58 17.25 13.91
N VAL A 339 6.03 16.76 15.03
CA VAL A 339 4.61 16.65 15.37
C VAL A 339 4.35 17.38 16.70
N PRO A 340 4.29 18.72 16.72
CA PRO A 340 4.22 19.50 17.97
C PRO A 340 2.99 19.19 18.83
N LEU A 341 1.89 18.72 18.21
CA LEU A 341 0.65 18.33 18.89
C LEU A 341 0.57 16.80 19.15
N LEU A 342 1.72 16.11 19.16
CA LEU A 342 1.79 14.72 19.61
C LEU A 342 1.44 14.67 21.11
N GLU A 343 0.35 14.00 21.46
CA GLU A 343 -0.10 13.88 22.85
C GLU A 343 0.52 12.68 23.55
N GLU A 344 0.58 11.55 22.86
CA GLU A 344 1.04 10.30 23.45
C GLU A 344 1.75 9.40 22.45
N VAL A 345 2.75 8.69 22.93
CA VAL A 345 3.39 7.54 22.27
C VAL A 345 3.15 6.31 23.11
N VAL A 346 2.49 5.31 22.55
CA VAL A 346 2.25 4.02 23.18
C VAL A 346 3.11 2.95 22.52
N VAL A 347 3.84 2.18 23.31
CA VAL A 347 4.58 1.01 22.84
C VAL A 347 3.97 -0.23 23.47
N LEU A 348 3.44 -1.14 22.62
CA LEU A 348 2.83 -2.38 23.07
C LEU A 348 3.88 -3.49 23.15
N GLU A 349 4.07 -4.05 24.33
CA GLU A 349 5.06 -5.09 24.59
C GLU A 349 4.63 -6.44 23.99
N GLY A 350 5.57 -7.14 23.34
CA GLY A 350 5.34 -8.43 22.72
C GLY A 350 4.38 -8.37 21.51
N VAL A 351 4.28 -7.23 20.83
CA VAL A 351 3.37 -7.01 19.69
C VAL A 351 4.16 -6.69 18.44
N GLY A 352 3.76 -7.30 17.32
CA GLY A 352 4.40 -7.12 16.02
C GLY A 352 3.83 -5.94 15.23
N HIS A 353 3.84 -6.11 13.89
CA HIS A 353 3.47 -5.04 12.97
C HIS A 353 1.95 -4.81 12.87
N PHE A 354 1.15 -5.88 12.83
CA PHE A 354 -0.30 -5.80 12.63
C PHE A 354 -1.07 -5.57 13.94
N ILE A 355 -0.67 -4.56 14.69
CA ILE A 355 -1.05 -4.33 16.09
C ILE A 355 -2.56 -4.26 16.32
N HIS A 356 -3.32 -3.73 15.36
CA HIS A 356 -4.78 -3.57 15.43
C HIS A 356 -5.53 -4.89 15.22
N GLU A 357 -4.88 -5.88 14.58
CA GLU A 357 -5.36 -7.26 14.47
C GLU A 357 -4.84 -8.14 15.63
N GLU A 358 -3.59 -7.91 16.07
CA GLU A 358 -2.97 -8.67 17.18
C GLU A 358 -3.61 -8.34 18.53
N LYS A 359 -3.96 -7.06 18.77
CA LYS A 359 -4.51 -6.55 20.04
C LYS A 359 -5.76 -5.70 19.84
N PRO A 360 -6.82 -6.22 19.18
CA PRO A 360 -7.96 -5.40 18.77
C PRO A 360 -8.64 -4.68 19.93
N HIS A 361 -8.80 -5.32 21.08
CA HIS A 361 -9.47 -4.73 22.27
C HIS A 361 -8.66 -3.57 22.86
N GLU A 362 -7.35 -3.73 22.96
CA GLU A 362 -6.45 -2.73 23.50
C GLU A 362 -6.38 -1.51 22.55
N ILE A 363 -6.22 -1.75 21.24
CA ILE A 363 -6.24 -0.71 20.22
C ILE A 363 -7.58 0.03 20.18
N ASN A 364 -8.70 -0.68 20.28
CA ASN A 364 -10.03 -0.08 20.37
C ASN A 364 -10.13 0.92 21.52
N THR A 365 -9.61 0.54 22.70
CA THR A 365 -9.61 1.38 23.89
C THR A 365 -8.72 2.62 23.68
N HIS A 366 -7.52 2.44 23.12
CA HIS A 366 -6.63 3.55 22.82
C HIS A 366 -7.22 4.55 21.82
N ILE A 367 -7.88 4.06 20.77
CA ILE A 367 -8.56 4.91 19.78
C ILE A 367 -9.68 5.67 20.48
N LEU A 368 -10.62 4.99 21.12
CA LEU A 368 -11.80 5.59 21.72
C LEU A 368 -11.44 6.69 22.75
N ASN A 369 -10.52 6.37 23.68
CA ASN A 369 -10.10 7.32 24.69
C ASN A 369 -9.47 8.58 24.10
N PHE A 370 -8.72 8.45 23.01
CA PHE A 370 -8.13 9.60 22.35
C PHE A 370 -9.18 10.43 21.60
N LEU A 371 -10.11 9.80 20.88
CA LEU A 371 -11.16 10.50 20.13
C LEU A 371 -12.08 11.31 21.08
N HIS A 372 -12.37 10.79 22.26
CA HIS A 372 -13.22 11.47 23.25
C HIS A 372 -12.69 12.85 23.65
N ASN A 373 -11.36 13.08 23.65
CA ASN A 373 -10.77 14.37 23.96
C ASN A 373 -11.17 15.48 22.97
N PHE A 374 -11.70 15.09 21.79
CA PHE A 374 -12.03 16.01 20.68
C PHE A 374 -13.48 15.88 20.23
N SER A 375 -14.32 15.15 20.95
CA SER A 375 -15.71 14.88 20.53
C SER A 375 -16.71 15.95 21.00
N SER A 376 -16.22 17.00 21.70
CA SER A 376 -17.05 18.16 22.12
C SER A 376 -17.19 19.18 21.00
#